data_c0dd55d2896e28ea8a0c0de00aeab1a7
#
_entry.id   c0dd55d2896e28ea8a0c0de00aeab1a7
#
_cell.length_a   1.000
_cell.length_b   1.000
_cell.length_c   1.000
_cell.angle_alpha   90.00
_cell.angle_beta   90.00
_cell.angle_gamma   90.00
#
_symmetry.space_group_name_H-M   'P 1'
#
loop_
_entity.id
_entity.type
_entity.pdbx_description
1 polymer ?
#
loop_
_entity_poly.entity_id
_entity_poly.type
_entity_poly.pdbx_seq_one_letter_code
_entity_poly.pdbx_strand_id
1 'polypeptide(L)'
;MSKSKTNASPDCGCSPGECQPNPTRRQFFSRGAQSIAAIGVAVQSGVSARAARPKPGGWLPTGLGQTRDMTVADGLVYVAGDSAVAVLKPGGEPVRRIEFGKAPRCLAVAKRRLIVGLRDRVLLCDLDGKTQAETKRLAKGAALTSLAVAEDGTIYAADGGTGSIWHISPSGEVLDRLAGGKGGRFAVPKSFFPITWADGGLVVAHPGRHRVERYDADGELKSRWGKRSRGLDGFSGCCNPVSVAVTGSGEFVTAERGQPRIKVFDKVGNFRSVIAGPEAFDAEEHEQVDTDAELATCQNGGIEVGLLGDQVVALDHTIASFRLFDLA
;
A
#
# COMPACT_ATOMS: atom_id res chain seq x y z
N MET A 1 0.81 20.54 -37.74
CA MET A 1 0.28 20.82 -36.38
C MET A 1 -0.26 19.53 -35.80
N SER A 2 0.63 18.82 -35.11
CA SER A 2 0.32 17.52 -34.46
C SER A 2 -0.19 17.79 -33.04
N LYS A 3 -1.44 17.48 -32.76
CA LYS A 3 -2.00 17.53 -31.41
C LYS A 3 -1.53 16.28 -30.68
N SER A 4 -0.64 16.44 -29.69
CA SER A 4 -0.30 15.38 -28.77
C SER A 4 -1.55 15.01 -27.96
N LYS A 5 -2.07 13.81 -28.17
CA LYS A 5 -3.12 13.23 -27.32
C LYS A 5 -2.46 12.91 -25.97
N THR A 6 -2.82 13.64 -24.94
CA THR A 6 -2.52 13.26 -23.55
C THR A 6 -3.30 11.98 -23.25
N ASN A 7 -2.62 10.86 -23.18
CA ASN A 7 -3.18 9.59 -22.73
C ASN A 7 -3.43 9.67 -21.22
N ALA A 8 -4.59 10.19 -20.83
CA ALA A 8 -5.11 9.90 -19.50
C ALA A 8 -5.58 8.44 -19.53
N SER A 9 -5.02 7.59 -18.69
CA SER A 9 -5.48 6.21 -18.57
C SER A 9 -6.93 6.21 -18.06
N PRO A 10 -7.87 5.56 -18.76
CA PRO A 10 -9.30 5.56 -18.38
C PRO A 10 -9.59 4.80 -17.06
N ASP A 11 -8.58 4.24 -16.45
CA ASP A 11 -8.72 3.29 -15.36
C ASP A 11 -8.50 3.86 -13.95
N CYS A 12 -8.01 5.10 -13.80
CA CYS A 12 -7.72 5.67 -12.49
C CYS A 12 -8.87 6.46 -11.84
N GLY A 13 -9.96 6.69 -12.56
CA GLY A 13 -11.08 7.51 -12.07
C GLY A 13 -10.73 8.99 -11.84
N CYS A 14 -9.59 9.44 -12.34
CA CYS A 14 -9.14 10.83 -12.26
C CYS A 14 -9.71 11.64 -13.42
N SER A 15 -10.01 12.92 -13.19
CA SER A 15 -10.39 13.85 -14.24
C SER A 15 -9.22 14.12 -15.20
N PRO A 16 -9.47 14.37 -16.51
CA PRO A 16 -8.43 14.75 -17.46
C PRO A 16 -7.62 15.95 -16.94
N GLY A 17 -6.30 15.78 -16.78
CA GLY A 17 -5.40 16.80 -16.25
C GLY A 17 -4.91 16.56 -14.82
N GLU A 18 -5.53 15.65 -14.06
CA GLU A 18 -5.10 15.32 -12.68
C GLU A 18 -4.02 14.23 -12.64
N CYS A 19 -3.97 13.35 -13.65
CA CYS A 19 -2.90 12.36 -13.81
C CYS A 19 -1.77 12.95 -14.66
N GLN A 20 -0.89 13.72 -14.05
CA GLN A 20 0.36 14.12 -14.71
C GLN A 20 1.41 13.02 -14.52
N PRO A 21 2.28 12.76 -15.52
CA PRO A 21 3.43 11.91 -15.32
C PRO A 21 4.26 12.47 -14.15
N ASN A 22 4.64 11.59 -13.25
CA ASN A 22 5.45 11.95 -12.10
C ASN A 22 6.75 12.59 -12.61
N PRO A 23 7.04 13.85 -12.29
CA PRO A 23 8.34 14.42 -12.64
C PRO A 23 9.40 13.53 -11.99
N THR A 24 10.49 13.26 -12.71
CA THR A 24 11.60 12.52 -12.12
C THR A 24 11.96 13.19 -10.80
N ARG A 25 12.34 12.41 -9.79
CA ARG A 25 12.68 12.93 -8.43
C ARG A 25 13.56 14.17 -8.49
N ARG A 26 14.48 14.27 -9.45
CA ARG A 26 15.32 15.47 -9.72
C ARG A 26 14.53 16.72 -10.11
N GLN A 27 13.46 16.60 -10.90
CA GLN A 27 12.66 17.76 -11.31
C GLN A 27 11.80 18.31 -10.18
N PHE A 28 11.45 17.47 -9.20
CA PHE A 28 10.66 17.87 -8.05
C PHE A 28 11.45 18.79 -7.10
N PHE A 29 12.72 18.45 -6.85
CA PHE A 29 13.61 19.25 -5.98
C PHE A 29 14.03 20.60 -6.61
N SER A 30 14.26 20.66 -7.93
CA SER A 30 14.63 21.90 -8.59
C SER A 30 13.52 22.97 -8.58
N ARG A 31 12.25 22.57 -8.44
CA ARG A 31 11.12 23.52 -8.36
C ARG A 31 10.76 23.91 -6.91
N GLY A 32 11.10 23.10 -5.93
CA GLY A 32 10.84 23.37 -4.52
C GLY A 32 11.79 24.41 -3.89
N ALA A 33 13.00 24.56 -4.43
CA ALA A 33 14.01 25.47 -3.89
C ALA A 33 13.77 26.96 -4.23
N GLN A 34 12.87 27.28 -5.15
CA GLN A 34 12.60 28.67 -5.55
C GLN A 34 11.40 29.33 -4.85
N SER A 35 10.74 28.67 -3.94
CA SER A 35 9.53 29.20 -3.29
C SER A 35 9.63 29.43 -1.78
N ILE A 36 10.85 29.47 -1.22
CA ILE A 36 11.06 29.82 0.18
C ILE A 36 11.80 31.15 0.28
N ALA A 37 11.15 32.20 -0.20
CA ALA A 37 11.47 33.56 0.22
C ALA A 37 10.15 34.31 0.48
N ALA A 38 9.99 34.71 1.73
CA ALA A 38 8.98 35.61 2.26
C ALA A 38 7.54 35.03 2.38
N ILE A 39 7.18 34.64 3.60
CA ILE A 39 6.09 35.24 4.40
C ILE A 39 6.31 34.74 5.84
N GLY A 40 6.81 35.62 6.70
CA GLY A 40 6.81 35.43 8.14
C GLY A 40 5.42 35.72 8.68
N VAL A 41 4.75 34.71 9.21
CA VAL A 41 3.71 34.86 10.24
C VAL A 41 3.96 33.77 11.27
N ALA A 42 4.41 34.21 12.44
CA ALA A 42 4.57 33.38 13.61
C ALA A 42 3.19 32.92 14.10
N VAL A 43 2.94 31.62 14.06
CA VAL A 43 1.96 30.98 14.91
C VAL A 43 2.71 29.94 15.73
N GLN A 44 2.99 30.30 16.98
CA GLN A 44 3.46 29.39 17.99
C GLN A 44 2.32 28.44 18.38
N SER A 45 2.42 27.20 17.94
CA SER A 45 1.90 26.06 18.64
C SER A 45 2.91 24.93 18.40
N GLY A 46 3.75 24.73 19.43
CA GLY A 46 4.89 23.85 19.37
C GLY A 46 4.48 22.38 19.34
N VAL A 47 4.40 21.82 18.14
CA VAL A 47 4.62 20.41 17.94
C VAL A 47 5.80 20.32 16.95
N SER A 48 7.00 20.18 17.50
CA SER A 48 8.18 19.90 16.71
C SER A 48 8.04 18.49 16.17
N ALA A 49 7.56 18.37 14.94
CA ALA A 49 7.59 17.12 14.20
C ALA A 49 9.08 16.79 13.93
N ARG A 50 9.71 16.13 14.88
CA ARG A 50 11.05 15.58 14.69
C ARG A 50 10.90 14.39 13.76
N ALA A 51 11.25 14.56 12.48
CA ALA A 51 11.38 13.44 11.57
C ALA A 51 12.37 12.43 12.19
N ALA A 52 11.92 11.22 12.42
CA ALA A 52 12.79 10.15 12.90
C ALA A 52 13.91 9.97 11.87
N ARG A 53 15.17 10.05 12.30
CA ARG A 53 16.30 9.76 11.42
C ARG A 53 16.27 8.27 11.10
N PRO A 54 16.34 7.87 9.82
CA PRO A 54 16.48 6.47 9.46
C PRO A 54 17.71 5.90 10.16
N LYS A 55 17.57 4.69 10.74
CA LYS A 55 18.75 3.96 11.23
C LYS A 55 19.72 3.71 10.08
N PRO A 56 21.04 3.60 10.33
CA PRO A 56 22.04 3.25 9.33
C PRO A 56 21.86 1.78 8.90
N GLY A 57 20.91 1.54 8.03
CA GLY A 57 20.63 0.32 7.30
C GLY A 57 20.13 0.74 5.94
N GLY A 58 20.82 0.35 4.88
CA GLY A 58 20.42 0.62 3.50
C GLY A 58 19.10 -0.06 3.14
N TRP A 59 18.66 0.14 1.92
CA TRP A 59 17.59 -0.63 1.31
C TRP A 59 18.06 -2.08 1.09
N LEU A 60 17.23 -3.05 1.43
CA LEU A 60 17.50 -4.47 1.37
C LEU A 60 16.76 -5.06 0.17
N PRO A 61 17.46 -5.65 -0.81
CA PRO A 61 16.84 -6.18 -2.01
C PRO A 61 15.94 -7.37 -1.67
N THR A 62 14.79 -7.46 -2.33
CA THR A 62 13.86 -8.59 -2.17
C THR A 62 14.26 -9.84 -2.94
N GLY A 63 15.18 -9.73 -3.90
CA GLY A 63 15.52 -10.79 -4.84
C GLY A 63 14.45 -11.02 -5.92
N LEU A 64 13.48 -10.10 -6.06
CA LEU A 64 12.46 -10.08 -7.09
C LEU A 64 12.75 -8.94 -8.07
N GLY A 65 12.46 -9.14 -9.36
CA GLY A 65 12.57 -8.09 -10.38
C GLY A 65 11.43 -7.08 -10.29
N GLN A 66 10.23 -7.54 -9.95
CA GLN A 66 9.05 -6.70 -9.70
C GLN A 66 8.37 -7.13 -8.42
N THR A 67 7.98 -6.18 -7.60
CA THR A 67 7.18 -6.42 -6.39
C THR A 67 5.76 -5.90 -6.56
N ARG A 68 4.80 -6.49 -5.85
CA ARG A 68 3.37 -6.16 -5.96
C ARG A 68 2.68 -5.96 -4.63
N ASP A 69 3.11 -6.66 -3.59
CA ASP A 69 2.48 -6.64 -2.27
C ASP A 69 3.45 -7.21 -1.23
N MET A 70 3.28 -6.83 0.01
CA MET A 70 4.10 -7.28 1.13
C MET A 70 3.24 -7.54 2.37
N THR A 71 3.58 -8.58 3.11
CA THR A 71 3.08 -8.77 4.48
C THR A 71 4.21 -9.15 5.44
N VAL A 72 4.05 -8.79 6.69
CA VAL A 72 4.96 -9.17 7.76
C VAL A 72 4.24 -10.13 8.69
N ALA A 73 4.81 -11.31 8.90
CA ALA A 73 4.24 -12.31 9.79
C ALA A 73 5.34 -13.19 10.38
N ASP A 74 5.16 -13.64 11.60
CA ASP A 74 6.07 -14.56 12.32
C ASP A 74 7.55 -14.07 12.31
N GLY A 75 7.77 -12.75 12.34
CA GLY A 75 9.10 -12.13 12.31
C GLY A 75 9.78 -12.17 10.94
N LEU A 76 9.04 -12.49 9.86
CA LEU A 76 9.55 -12.56 8.49
C LEU A 76 8.79 -11.57 7.58
N VAL A 77 9.47 -11.16 6.52
CA VAL A 77 8.93 -10.31 5.46
C VAL A 77 8.61 -11.19 4.25
N TYR A 78 7.36 -11.21 3.84
CA TYR A 78 6.88 -11.93 2.66
C TYR A 78 6.57 -10.92 1.56
N VAL A 79 7.17 -11.08 0.41
CA VAL A 79 6.99 -10.16 -0.74
C VAL A 79 6.50 -10.93 -1.94
N ALA A 80 5.35 -10.52 -2.47
CA ALA A 80 4.81 -11.04 -3.73
C ALA A 80 5.38 -10.26 -4.92
N GLY A 81 5.77 -10.98 -5.97
CA GLY A 81 6.25 -10.35 -7.21
C GLY A 81 6.66 -11.37 -8.23
N ASP A 82 6.99 -10.95 -9.43
CA ASP A 82 7.30 -11.84 -10.55
C ASP A 82 6.29 -13.00 -10.66
N SER A 83 6.73 -14.25 -10.49
CA SER A 83 5.90 -15.46 -10.36
C SER A 83 6.03 -16.12 -8.99
N ALA A 84 6.54 -15.41 -7.98
CA ALA A 84 6.97 -15.98 -6.71
C ALA A 84 6.55 -15.14 -5.49
N VAL A 85 6.67 -15.75 -4.32
CA VAL A 85 6.74 -15.05 -3.04
C VAL A 85 8.14 -15.25 -2.46
N ALA A 86 8.86 -14.16 -2.25
CA ALA A 86 10.12 -14.16 -1.51
C ALA A 86 9.83 -14.05 -0.01
N VAL A 87 10.49 -14.89 0.79
CA VAL A 87 10.43 -14.86 2.26
C VAL A 87 11.80 -14.49 2.78
N LEU A 88 11.89 -13.40 3.53
CA LEU A 88 13.14 -12.81 3.98
C LEU A 88 13.12 -12.58 5.49
N LYS A 89 14.32 -12.62 6.10
CA LYS A 89 14.48 -12.06 7.44
C LYS A 89 14.47 -10.54 7.41
N PRO A 90 14.26 -9.88 8.54
CA PRO A 90 14.31 -8.41 8.63
C PRO A 90 15.63 -7.80 8.18
N GLY A 91 16.75 -8.55 8.27
CA GLY A 91 18.06 -8.15 7.77
C GLY A 91 18.27 -8.33 6.27
N GLY A 92 17.27 -8.80 5.53
CA GLY A 92 17.34 -9.01 4.07
C GLY A 92 17.81 -10.39 3.65
N GLU A 93 18.22 -11.26 4.61
CA GLU A 93 18.67 -12.60 4.28
C GLU A 93 17.50 -13.45 3.75
N PRO A 94 17.65 -14.12 2.60
CA PRO A 94 16.62 -14.96 2.04
C PRO A 94 16.40 -16.21 2.91
N VAL A 95 15.14 -16.48 3.25
CA VAL A 95 14.74 -17.71 3.93
C VAL A 95 14.28 -18.74 2.91
N ARG A 96 13.42 -18.28 1.96
CA ARG A 96 12.88 -19.15 0.91
C ARG A 96 12.29 -18.32 -0.23
N ARG A 97 12.17 -18.94 -1.40
CA ARG A 97 11.43 -18.44 -2.55
C ARG A 97 10.40 -19.49 -2.96
N ILE A 98 9.14 -19.09 -3.06
CA ILE A 98 8.00 -19.96 -3.35
C ILE A 98 7.47 -19.61 -4.72
N GLU A 99 7.59 -20.53 -5.68
CA GLU A 99 7.14 -20.31 -7.06
C GLU A 99 5.67 -20.70 -7.26
N PHE A 100 4.92 -19.88 -7.99
CA PHE A 100 3.48 -20.08 -8.23
C PHE A 100 3.11 -20.33 -9.69
N GLY A 101 4.03 -20.26 -10.61
CA GLY A 101 3.76 -20.39 -12.06
C GLY A 101 2.86 -19.30 -12.64
N LYS A 102 2.27 -18.45 -11.81
CA LYS A 102 1.53 -17.24 -12.15
C LYS A 102 1.92 -16.14 -11.16
N ALA A 103 1.94 -14.90 -11.61
CA ALA A 103 2.33 -13.77 -10.76
C ALA A 103 1.35 -13.57 -9.59
N PRO A 104 1.78 -13.76 -8.33
CA PRO A 104 1.04 -13.31 -7.16
C PRO A 104 0.84 -11.79 -7.22
N ARG A 105 -0.36 -11.33 -6.90
CA ARG A 105 -0.68 -9.91 -6.91
C ARG A 105 -0.77 -9.31 -5.52
N CYS A 106 -1.20 -10.11 -4.58
CA CYS A 106 -1.29 -9.76 -3.18
C CYS A 106 -1.17 -11.02 -2.32
N LEU A 107 -0.84 -10.84 -1.05
CA LEU A 107 -0.67 -11.94 -0.12
C LEU A 107 -1.06 -11.54 1.30
N ALA A 108 -1.39 -12.55 2.10
CA ALA A 108 -1.47 -12.45 3.54
C ALA A 108 -0.96 -13.74 4.18
N VAL A 109 -0.42 -13.64 5.38
CA VAL A 109 -0.03 -14.80 6.18
C VAL A 109 -0.82 -14.76 7.48
N ALA A 110 -1.58 -15.79 7.74
CA ALA A 110 -2.36 -15.91 8.97
C ALA A 110 -2.61 -17.39 9.31
N LYS A 111 -2.63 -17.73 10.61
CA LYS A 111 -2.94 -19.08 11.09
C LYS A 111 -2.10 -20.19 10.41
N ARG A 112 -0.81 -19.92 10.20
CA ARG A 112 0.14 -20.82 9.52
C ARG A 112 -0.25 -21.16 8.07
N ARG A 113 -0.97 -20.25 7.41
CA ARG A 113 -1.33 -20.34 6.00
C ARG A 113 -0.77 -19.14 5.24
N LEU A 114 -0.33 -19.38 4.02
CA LEU A 114 -0.06 -18.36 3.02
C LEU A 114 -1.29 -18.23 2.11
N ILE A 115 -1.93 -17.07 2.14
CA ILE A 115 -3.05 -16.74 1.29
C ILE A 115 -2.53 -15.86 0.15
N VAL A 116 -2.75 -16.27 -1.09
CA VAL A 116 -2.20 -15.62 -2.27
C VAL A 116 -3.32 -15.20 -3.21
N GLY A 117 -3.42 -13.90 -3.42
CA GLY A 117 -4.31 -13.35 -4.44
C GLY A 117 -3.63 -13.38 -5.82
N LEU A 118 -4.25 -14.08 -6.76
CA LEU A 118 -3.98 -13.94 -8.18
C LEU A 118 -4.84 -12.81 -8.75
N ARG A 119 -4.91 -12.70 -10.07
CA ARG A 119 -5.71 -11.63 -10.68
C ARG A 119 -7.19 -11.66 -10.25
N ASP A 120 -7.81 -12.83 -10.28
CA ASP A 120 -9.27 -13.00 -10.15
C ASP A 120 -9.69 -14.15 -9.22
N ARG A 121 -8.76 -14.65 -8.40
CA ARG A 121 -8.99 -15.72 -7.43
C ARG A 121 -7.98 -15.67 -6.29
N VAL A 122 -8.30 -16.32 -5.21
CA VAL A 122 -7.45 -16.49 -4.04
C VAL A 122 -7.06 -17.94 -3.88
N LEU A 123 -5.78 -18.20 -3.66
CA LEU A 123 -5.22 -19.50 -3.30
C LEU A 123 -5.02 -19.55 -1.79
N LEU A 124 -5.40 -20.66 -1.18
CA LEU A 124 -5.12 -20.99 0.21
C LEU A 124 -4.02 -22.03 0.23
N CYS A 125 -2.84 -21.67 0.70
CA CYS A 125 -1.67 -22.52 0.67
C CYS A 125 -1.15 -22.82 2.09
N ASP A 126 -0.39 -23.89 2.24
CA ASP A 126 0.50 -24.00 3.40
C ASP A 126 1.67 -23.00 3.26
N LEU A 127 2.52 -22.91 4.29
CA LEU A 127 3.66 -21.98 4.28
C LEU A 127 4.74 -22.36 3.26
N ASP A 128 4.70 -23.55 2.68
CA ASP A 128 5.60 -23.99 1.61
C ASP A 128 5.04 -23.69 0.22
N GLY A 129 3.84 -23.09 0.15
CA GLY A 129 3.20 -22.67 -1.09
C GLY A 129 2.37 -23.75 -1.77
N LYS A 130 2.22 -24.93 -1.17
CA LYS A 130 1.35 -25.97 -1.70
C LYS A 130 -0.10 -25.55 -1.54
N THR A 131 -0.80 -25.37 -2.65
CA THR A 131 -2.22 -24.99 -2.68
C THR A 131 -3.06 -26.10 -2.08
N GLN A 132 -3.87 -25.78 -1.07
CA GLN A 132 -4.81 -26.66 -0.39
C GLN A 132 -6.24 -26.42 -0.88
N ALA A 133 -6.57 -25.16 -1.21
CA ALA A 133 -7.84 -24.76 -1.79
C ALA A 133 -7.68 -23.51 -2.65
N GLU A 134 -8.60 -23.26 -3.54
CA GLU A 134 -8.71 -22.00 -4.28
C GLU A 134 -10.16 -21.55 -4.42
N THR A 135 -10.40 -20.26 -4.49
CA THR A 135 -11.73 -19.73 -4.79
C THR A 135 -12.09 -19.99 -6.26
N LYS A 136 -13.38 -20.03 -6.56
CA LYS A 136 -13.83 -19.81 -7.94
C LYS A 136 -13.39 -18.44 -8.42
N ARG A 137 -13.47 -18.21 -9.75
CA ARG A 137 -13.25 -16.88 -10.32
C ARG A 137 -14.25 -15.89 -9.70
N LEU A 138 -13.73 -14.78 -9.13
CA LEU A 138 -14.53 -13.82 -8.37
C LEU A 138 -15.45 -13.00 -9.29
N ALA A 139 -14.88 -12.38 -10.33
CA ALA A 139 -15.68 -11.62 -11.30
C ALA A 139 -14.94 -11.44 -12.63
N LYS A 140 -15.70 -11.10 -13.69
CA LYS A 140 -15.14 -10.59 -14.94
C LYS A 140 -14.54 -9.21 -14.67
N GLY A 141 -13.26 -9.04 -14.98
CA GLY A 141 -12.54 -7.77 -14.77
C GLY A 141 -11.95 -7.60 -13.37
N ALA A 142 -12.07 -8.61 -12.50
CA ALA A 142 -11.41 -8.59 -11.19
C ALA A 142 -9.89 -8.39 -11.32
N ALA A 143 -9.33 -7.62 -10.39
CA ALA A 143 -7.91 -7.36 -10.24
C ALA A 143 -7.60 -7.20 -8.75
N LEU A 144 -7.29 -8.32 -8.09
CA LEU A 144 -6.97 -8.31 -6.67
C LEU A 144 -5.68 -7.51 -6.41
N THR A 145 -5.68 -6.77 -5.32
CA THR A 145 -4.59 -5.84 -4.99
C THR A 145 -4.14 -5.90 -3.54
N SER A 146 -4.95 -6.42 -2.64
CA SER A 146 -4.61 -6.55 -1.23
C SER A 146 -5.47 -7.62 -0.56
N LEU A 147 -4.97 -8.23 0.49
CA LEU A 147 -5.66 -9.23 1.32
C LEU A 147 -5.58 -8.84 2.79
N ALA A 148 -6.66 -9.09 3.53
CA ALA A 148 -6.69 -9.03 4.98
C ALA A 148 -7.35 -10.29 5.53
N VAL A 149 -6.95 -10.72 6.73
CA VAL A 149 -7.49 -11.93 7.36
C VAL A 149 -7.92 -11.61 8.78
N ALA A 150 -9.17 -11.93 9.09
CA ALA A 150 -9.74 -11.77 10.41
C ALA A 150 -9.27 -12.87 11.40
N GLU A 151 -9.52 -12.64 12.68
CA GLU A 151 -9.10 -13.57 13.75
C GLU A 151 -9.74 -14.95 13.61
N ASP A 152 -10.93 -15.04 13.05
CA ASP A 152 -11.63 -16.32 12.79
C ASP A 152 -11.09 -17.05 11.55
N GLY A 153 -10.29 -16.36 10.72
CA GLY A 153 -9.70 -16.86 9.47
C GLY A 153 -10.48 -16.45 8.23
N THR A 154 -11.52 -15.65 8.37
CA THR A 154 -12.23 -15.01 7.26
C THR A 154 -11.27 -14.13 6.46
N ILE A 155 -11.35 -14.21 5.13
CA ILE A 155 -10.47 -13.53 4.21
C ILE A 155 -11.24 -12.40 3.52
N TYR A 156 -10.66 -11.21 3.53
CA TYR A 156 -11.12 -10.07 2.76
C TYR A 156 -10.15 -9.83 1.60
N ALA A 157 -10.67 -9.78 0.38
CA ALA A 157 -9.85 -9.58 -0.82
C ALA A 157 -10.28 -8.30 -1.54
N ALA A 158 -9.42 -7.30 -1.53
CA ALA A 158 -9.66 -6.03 -2.21
C ALA A 158 -9.44 -6.17 -3.71
N ASP A 159 -10.44 -5.79 -4.47
CA ASP A 159 -10.49 -5.89 -5.92
C ASP A 159 -10.54 -4.49 -6.54
N GLY A 160 -9.40 -3.98 -6.95
CA GLY A 160 -9.28 -2.69 -7.63
C GLY A 160 -9.97 -2.67 -8.99
N GLY A 161 -10.11 -3.81 -9.65
CA GLY A 161 -10.78 -3.93 -10.95
C GLY A 161 -12.28 -3.69 -10.88
N THR A 162 -12.94 -4.20 -9.84
CA THR A 162 -14.38 -4.01 -9.62
C THR A 162 -14.69 -2.92 -8.60
N GLY A 163 -13.69 -2.45 -7.83
CA GLY A 163 -13.88 -1.49 -6.73
C GLY A 163 -14.73 -2.09 -5.61
N SER A 164 -14.45 -3.33 -5.23
CA SER A 164 -15.19 -4.08 -4.22
C SER A 164 -14.23 -4.84 -3.32
N ILE A 165 -14.70 -5.27 -2.15
CA ILE A 165 -13.96 -6.18 -1.27
C ILE A 165 -14.77 -7.46 -1.15
N TRP A 166 -14.16 -8.58 -1.52
CA TRP A 166 -14.75 -9.91 -1.43
C TRP A 166 -14.61 -10.46 -0.02
N HIS A 167 -15.68 -10.99 0.51
CA HIS A 167 -15.74 -11.69 1.78
C HIS A 167 -15.70 -13.21 1.51
N ILE A 168 -14.67 -13.88 2.01
CA ILE A 168 -14.34 -15.26 1.66
C ILE A 168 -14.15 -16.06 2.96
N SER A 169 -14.75 -17.24 3.02
CA SER A 169 -14.62 -18.12 4.18
C SER A 169 -13.19 -18.65 4.35
N PRO A 170 -12.83 -19.16 5.53
CA PRO A 170 -11.54 -19.83 5.74
C PRO A 170 -11.30 -21.06 4.86
N SER A 171 -12.34 -21.60 4.22
CA SER A 171 -12.25 -22.71 3.27
C SER A 171 -12.17 -22.29 1.80
N GLY A 172 -12.28 -20.99 1.51
CA GLY A 172 -12.19 -20.44 0.14
C GLY A 172 -13.55 -20.27 -0.55
N GLU A 173 -14.66 -20.38 0.17
CA GLU A 173 -15.99 -20.08 -0.36
C GLU A 173 -16.23 -18.57 -0.35
N VAL A 174 -16.70 -18.02 -1.46
CA VAL A 174 -17.12 -16.62 -1.54
C VAL A 174 -18.47 -16.46 -0.86
N LEU A 175 -18.49 -15.72 0.24
CA LEU A 175 -19.67 -15.53 1.08
C LEU A 175 -20.47 -14.31 0.61
N ASP A 176 -19.80 -13.16 0.43
CA ASP A 176 -20.42 -11.89 0.08
C ASP A 176 -19.43 -10.93 -0.57
N ARG A 177 -19.88 -9.72 -0.86
CA ARG A 177 -19.11 -8.65 -1.44
C ARG A 177 -19.47 -7.30 -0.83
N LEU A 178 -18.55 -6.71 -0.11
CA LEU A 178 -18.68 -5.32 0.35
C LEU A 178 -18.49 -4.37 -0.83
N ALA A 179 -19.53 -3.65 -1.14
CA ALA A 179 -19.52 -2.59 -2.14
C ALA A 179 -19.48 -1.24 -1.44
N GLY A 180 -18.48 -0.41 -1.75
CA GLY A 180 -18.27 0.88 -1.07
C GLY A 180 -19.32 1.91 -1.39
N GLY A 181 -19.97 2.45 -0.36
CA GLY A 181 -20.73 3.69 -0.36
C GLY A 181 -21.89 3.83 -1.37
N LYS A 182 -22.35 5.06 -1.57
CA LYS A 182 -23.37 5.39 -2.58
C LYS A 182 -22.82 5.11 -3.99
N GLY A 183 -23.43 4.19 -4.72
CA GLY A 183 -23.03 3.78 -6.06
C GLY A 183 -22.39 2.40 -6.15
N GLY A 184 -22.25 1.68 -5.02
CA GLY A 184 -21.87 0.26 -5.00
C GLY A 184 -20.43 -0.04 -5.40
N ARG A 185 -19.51 0.97 -5.36
CA ARG A 185 -18.09 0.78 -5.68
C ARG A 185 -17.21 1.72 -4.85
N PHE A 186 -16.03 1.22 -4.46
CA PHE A 186 -14.97 2.08 -3.96
C PHE A 186 -14.31 2.85 -5.12
N ALA A 187 -14.01 4.13 -4.89
CA ALA A 187 -13.27 4.96 -5.85
C ALA A 187 -11.77 4.69 -5.67
N VAL A 188 -11.26 3.67 -6.33
CA VAL A 188 -9.88 3.20 -6.18
C VAL A 188 -9.24 3.00 -7.54
N PRO A 189 -7.90 3.16 -7.65
CA PRO A 189 -7.15 2.74 -8.82
C PRO A 189 -7.20 1.22 -8.96
N LYS A 190 -7.06 0.72 -10.20
CA LYS A 190 -6.99 -0.74 -10.43
C LYS A 190 -5.77 -1.40 -9.78
N SER A 191 -4.71 -0.64 -9.56
CA SER A 191 -3.41 -1.19 -9.16
C SER A 191 -3.22 -1.32 -7.67
N PHE A 192 -3.95 -0.56 -6.85
CA PHE A 192 -3.83 -0.62 -5.41
C PHE A 192 -5.13 -0.22 -4.72
N PHE A 193 -5.53 -1.02 -3.78
CA PHE A 193 -6.68 -0.85 -2.92
C PHE A 193 -6.34 -1.49 -1.58
N PRO A 194 -5.52 -0.81 -0.74
CA PRO A 194 -4.99 -1.43 0.48
C PRO A 194 -6.05 -1.61 1.54
N ILE A 195 -6.03 -2.79 2.14
CA ILE A 195 -6.87 -3.14 3.28
C ILE A 195 -6.03 -3.85 4.33
N THR A 196 -6.43 -3.75 5.58
CA THR A 196 -5.89 -4.54 6.68
C THR A 196 -6.99 -4.85 7.68
N TRP A 197 -6.82 -5.92 8.45
CA TRP A 197 -7.72 -6.24 9.54
C TRP A 197 -7.07 -5.85 10.86
N ALA A 198 -7.78 -5.12 11.72
CA ALA A 198 -7.29 -4.71 13.03
C ALA A 198 -8.44 -4.42 14.00
N ASP A 199 -8.28 -4.76 15.27
CA ASP A 199 -9.24 -4.54 16.36
C ASP A 199 -10.66 -4.97 16.00
N GLY A 200 -10.82 -6.17 15.44
CA GLY A 200 -12.13 -6.74 15.10
C GLY A 200 -12.82 -6.07 13.92
N GLY A 201 -12.11 -5.33 13.06
CA GLY A 201 -12.69 -4.65 11.91
C GLY A 201 -11.76 -4.52 10.71
N LEU A 202 -12.35 -4.27 9.56
CA LEU A 202 -11.65 -4.04 8.32
C LEU A 202 -11.29 -2.56 8.17
N VAL A 203 -10.01 -2.27 8.02
CA VAL A 203 -9.48 -0.94 7.73
C VAL A 203 -9.19 -0.83 6.24
N VAL A 204 -9.72 0.19 5.61
CA VAL A 204 -9.68 0.40 4.17
C VAL A 204 -9.03 1.74 3.88
N ALA A 205 -7.89 1.74 3.21
CA ALA A 205 -7.40 2.95 2.59
C ALA A 205 -8.20 3.20 1.30
N HIS A 206 -8.84 4.38 1.21
CA HIS A 206 -9.69 4.78 0.10
C HIS A 206 -9.02 5.91 -0.71
N PRO A 207 -8.05 5.59 -1.58
CA PRO A 207 -7.16 6.59 -2.19
C PRO A 207 -7.90 7.64 -3.01
N GLY A 208 -8.94 7.27 -3.77
CA GLY A 208 -9.74 8.21 -4.53
C GLY A 208 -10.60 9.16 -3.70
N ARG A 209 -10.70 8.92 -2.39
CA ARG A 209 -11.39 9.78 -1.42
C ARG A 209 -10.43 10.43 -0.42
N HIS A 210 -9.13 10.16 -0.50
CA HIS A 210 -8.09 10.69 0.40
C HIS A 210 -8.38 10.45 1.87
N ARG A 211 -8.79 9.22 2.21
CA ARG A 211 -9.20 8.88 3.58
C ARG A 211 -8.97 7.41 3.91
N VAL A 212 -9.00 7.13 5.18
CA VAL A 212 -9.08 5.77 5.75
C VAL A 212 -10.48 5.57 6.31
N GLU A 213 -11.05 4.41 6.06
CA GLU A 213 -12.36 4.00 6.51
C GLU A 213 -12.24 2.74 7.35
N ARG A 214 -13.08 2.60 8.36
CA ARG A 214 -13.17 1.41 9.21
C ARG A 214 -14.57 0.82 9.12
N TYR A 215 -14.62 -0.46 8.86
CA TYR A 215 -15.84 -1.25 8.76
C TYR A 215 -15.83 -2.34 9.82
N ASP A 216 -16.99 -2.73 10.34
CA ASP A 216 -17.10 -3.95 11.15
C ASP A 216 -17.11 -5.22 10.29
N ALA A 217 -17.26 -6.38 10.95
CA ALA A 217 -17.30 -7.68 10.27
C ALA A 217 -18.50 -7.83 9.32
N ASP A 218 -19.59 -7.11 9.59
CA ASP A 218 -20.82 -7.10 8.78
C ASP A 218 -20.71 -6.14 7.58
N GLY A 219 -19.60 -5.40 7.47
CA GLY A 219 -19.33 -4.45 6.38
C GLY A 219 -19.99 -3.08 6.59
N GLU A 220 -20.42 -2.76 7.81
CA GLU A 220 -20.97 -1.45 8.16
C GLU A 220 -19.86 -0.45 8.47
N LEU A 221 -19.95 0.76 7.87
CA LEU A 221 -18.99 1.83 8.09
C LEU A 221 -19.12 2.38 9.52
N LYS A 222 -18.09 2.22 10.33
CA LYS A 222 -18.04 2.70 11.73
C LYS A 222 -17.37 4.06 11.87
N SER A 223 -16.27 4.28 11.16
CA SER A 223 -15.56 5.57 11.20
C SER A 223 -14.82 5.83 9.91
N ARG A 224 -14.46 7.10 9.71
CA ARG A 224 -13.61 7.53 8.60
C ARG A 224 -12.88 8.80 8.98
N TRP A 225 -11.67 8.94 8.48
CA TRP A 225 -10.84 10.13 8.68
C TRP A 225 -9.92 10.35 7.47
N GLY A 226 -9.33 11.53 7.38
CA GLY A 226 -8.47 11.94 6.29
C GLY A 226 -9.18 12.88 5.32
N LYS A 227 -8.38 13.64 4.59
CA LYS A 227 -8.82 14.65 3.62
C LYS A 227 -7.75 14.85 2.56
N ARG A 228 -8.13 15.38 1.40
CA ARG A 228 -7.16 15.87 0.40
C ARG A 228 -6.46 17.10 0.97
N SER A 229 -5.13 17.02 1.15
CA SER A 229 -4.31 18.11 1.70
C SER A 229 -2.85 17.93 1.26
N ARG A 230 -2.14 19.04 1.02
CA ARG A 230 -0.69 19.04 0.86
C ARG A 230 0.04 19.03 2.20
N GLY A 231 -0.66 19.36 3.29
CA GLY A 231 -0.15 19.32 4.65
C GLY A 231 0.03 17.89 5.18
N LEU A 232 0.57 17.79 6.37
CA LEU A 232 0.82 16.50 7.03
C LEU A 232 -0.46 15.85 7.57
N ASP A 233 -1.51 16.63 7.82
CA ASP A 233 -2.79 16.23 8.38
C ASP A 233 -3.78 15.61 7.38
N GLY A 234 -3.34 15.40 6.14
CA GLY A 234 -4.14 14.81 5.07
C GLY A 234 -3.27 14.12 4.03
N PHE A 235 -3.84 13.82 2.88
CA PHE A 235 -3.22 13.04 1.82
C PHE A 235 -3.10 13.85 0.53
N SER A 236 -1.90 13.89 -0.04
CA SER A 236 -1.58 14.68 -1.23
C SER A 236 -1.85 13.91 -2.53
N GLY A 237 -1.79 14.62 -3.66
CA GLY A 237 -1.91 14.03 -4.99
C GLY A 237 -3.32 13.54 -5.34
N CYS A 238 -3.42 12.62 -6.31
CA CYS A 238 -4.71 12.13 -6.80
C CYS A 238 -5.18 10.84 -6.11
N CYS A 239 -4.26 10.02 -5.59
CA CYS A 239 -4.55 8.66 -5.16
C CYS A 239 -3.71 8.27 -3.93
N ASN A 240 -3.97 8.87 -2.79
CA ASN A 240 -3.33 8.58 -1.51
C ASN A 240 -4.39 8.44 -0.40
N PRO A 241 -4.13 7.67 0.69
CA PRO A 241 -2.93 6.87 0.93
C PRO A 241 -2.86 5.61 0.04
N VAL A 242 -1.63 5.12 -0.23
CA VAL A 242 -1.41 3.92 -1.04
C VAL A 242 -1.14 2.66 -0.22
N SER A 243 -0.92 2.80 1.07
CA SER A 243 -0.81 1.70 2.02
C SER A 243 -1.25 2.14 3.41
N VAL A 244 -1.70 1.19 4.22
CA VAL A 244 -2.11 1.39 5.61
C VAL A 244 -1.79 0.13 6.43
N ALA A 245 -1.21 0.35 7.61
CA ALA A 245 -1.06 -0.65 8.66
C ALA A 245 -1.59 -0.07 9.99
N VAL A 246 -1.94 -0.94 10.93
CA VAL A 246 -2.46 -0.53 12.25
C VAL A 246 -1.58 -1.15 13.33
N THR A 247 -1.06 -0.33 14.22
CA THR A 247 -0.22 -0.76 15.34
C THR A 247 -1.04 -1.48 16.41
N GLY A 248 -0.36 -2.21 17.30
CA GLY A 248 -1.01 -2.83 18.46
C GLY A 248 -1.67 -1.82 19.41
N SER A 249 -1.28 -0.54 19.38
CA SER A 249 -1.93 0.56 20.09
C SER A 249 -3.14 1.14 19.35
N GLY A 250 -3.42 0.70 18.13
CA GLY A 250 -4.53 1.18 17.29
C GLY A 250 -4.20 2.44 16.47
N GLU A 251 -2.93 2.84 16.40
CA GLU A 251 -2.48 3.94 15.55
C GLU A 251 -2.35 3.49 14.10
N PHE A 252 -2.56 4.42 13.18
CA PHE A 252 -2.46 4.13 11.74
C PHE A 252 -1.10 4.57 11.21
N VAL A 253 -0.40 3.65 10.55
CA VAL A 253 0.78 3.96 9.73
C VAL A 253 0.33 3.98 8.28
N THR A 254 0.54 5.09 7.59
CA THR A 254 0.12 5.27 6.19
C THR A 254 1.29 5.63 5.30
N ALA A 255 1.27 5.16 4.07
CA ALA A 255 2.23 5.57 3.05
C ALA A 255 1.56 6.39 1.95
N GLU A 256 2.28 7.40 1.45
CA GLU A 256 1.91 8.22 0.31
C GLU A 256 2.95 8.04 -0.81
N ARG A 257 2.50 8.20 -2.03
CA ARG A 257 3.34 8.25 -3.24
C ARG A 257 3.32 9.64 -3.87
N GLY A 258 4.16 9.86 -4.88
CA GLY A 258 4.33 11.16 -5.56
C GLY A 258 5.24 12.08 -4.76
N GLN A 259 4.92 12.38 -3.53
CA GLN A 259 5.79 12.88 -2.49
C GLN A 259 5.85 11.79 -1.41
N PRO A 260 6.82 10.84 -1.52
CA PRO A 260 6.83 9.67 -0.66
C PRO A 260 6.94 10.08 0.80
N ARG A 261 6.01 9.59 1.62
CA ARG A 261 6.00 9.84 3.07
C ARG A 261 5.38 8.66 3.80
N ILE A 262 5.95 8.32 4.94
CA ILE A 262 5.33 7.41 5.91
C ILE A 262 4.94 8.24 7.11
N LYS A 263 3.65 8.21 7.45
CA LYS A 263 3.06 9.04 8.52
C LYS A 263 2.32 8.19 9.53
N VAL A 264 2.32 8.65 10.78
CA VAL A 264 1.54 8.09 11.86
C VAL A 264 0.37 9.01 12.18
N PHE A 265 -0.79 8.40 12.36
CA PHE A 265 -2.00 9.05 12.86
C PHE A 265 -2.50 8.28 14.08
N ASP A 266 -3.10 8.97 15.02
CA ASP A 266 -3.73 8.31 16.17
C ASP A 266 -4.97 7.49 15.74
N LYS A 267 -5.53 6.74 16.68
CA LYS A 267 -6.71 5.86 16.45
C LYS A 267 -7.97 6.58 15.98
N VAL A 268 -8.02 7.91 16.07
CA VAL A 268 -9.15 8.73 15.57
C VAL A 268 -8.77 9.52 14.31
N GLY A 269 -7.53 9.39 13.84
CA GLY A 269 -7.05 9.97 12.59
C GLY A 269 -6.40 11.35 12.72
N ASN A 270 -5.99 11.79 13.91
CA ASN A 270 -5.19 12.98 14.06
C ASN A 270 -3.73 12.67 13.72
N PHE A 271 -3.08 13.55 12.97
CA PHE A 271 -1.66 13.44 12.66
C PHE A 271 -0.79 13.44 13.92
N ARG A 272 0.19 12.53 13.96
CA ARG A 272 1.15 12.39 15.06
C ARG A 272 2.56 12.75 14.63
N SER A 273 3.10 12.00 13.65
CA SER A 273 4.50 12.14 13.24
C SER A 273 4.73 11.73 11.78
N VAL A 274 5.89 12.07 11.26
CA VAL A 274 6.45 11.54 10.01
C VAL A 274 7.57 10.58 10.38
N ILE A 275 7.45 9.32 9.97
CA ILE A 275 8.49 8.30 10.13
C ILE A 275 9.57 8.50 9.08
N ALA A 276 9.17 8.70 7.82
CA ALA A 276 10.07 8.91 6.70
C ALA A 276 9.49 9.94 5.74
N GLY A 277 10.29 10.91 5.35
CA GLY A 277 9.99 11.90 4.32
C GLY A 277 10.60 11.52 2.97
N PRO A 278 10.45 12.37 1.94
CA PRO A 278 10.95 12.11 0.60
C PRO A 278 12.45 11.77 0.54
N GLU A 279 13.23 12.37 1.42
CA GLU A 279 14.69 12.18 1.52
C GLU A 279 15.09 10.72 1.86
N ALA A 280 14.20 9.97 2.49
CA ALA A 280 14.44 8.56 2.81
C ALA A 280 14.27 7.63 1.60
N PHE A 281 13.69 8.14 0.50
CA PHE A 281 13.36 7.42 -0.71
C PHE A 281 14.13 7.93 -1.93
N ASP A 282 15.17 8.76 -1.73
CA ASP A 282 15.99 9.28 -2.80
C ASP A 282 16.87 8.18 -3.41
N ALA A 283 16.82 8.09 -4.74
CA ALA A 283 17.39 7.00 -5.52
C ALA A 283 18.89 7.11 -5.79
N GLU A 284 19.62 8.07 -5.17
CA GLU A 284 21.04 8.26 -5.47
C GLU A 284 21.95 7.08 -5.09
N GLU A 285 21.44 6.15 -4.26
CA GLU A 285 22.18 4.96 -3.83
C GLU A 285 21.75 3.65 -4.52
N HIS A 286 20.82 3.70 -5.49
CA HIS A 286 20.25 2.50 -6.07
C HIS A 286 20.41 2.45 -7.58
N GLU A 287 20.95 1.33 -8.07
CA GLU A 287 20.85 0.94 -9.47
C GLU A 287 19.37 0.85 -9.84
N GLN A 288 18.91 1.78 -10.69
CA GLN A 288 17.50 1.78 -11.13
C GLN A 288 17.25 0.48 -11.89
N VAL A 289 16.38 -0.35 -11.35
CA VAL A 289 15.78 -1.42 -12.15
C VAL A 289 15.06 -0.73 -13.30
N ASP A 290 15.38 -1.14 -14.54
CA ASP A 290 14.80 -0.59 -15.76
C ASP A 290 13.29 -0.90 -15.73
N THR A 291 12.55 0.01 -15.12
CA THR A 291 11.10 -0.11 -14.99
C THR A 291 10.53 0.51 -16.25
N ASP A 292 9.83 -0.28 -17.06
CA ASP A 292 9.02 0.19 -18.18
C ASP A 292 8.31 1.49 -17.83
N ALA A 293 8.25 2.43 -18.78
CA ALA A 293 7.64 3.75 -18.61
C ALA A 293 6.18 3.70 -18.09
N GLU A 294 5.50 2.55 -18.17
CA GLU A 294 4.21 2.28 -17.57
C GLU A 294 4.24 2.22 -16.02
N LEU A 295 5.40 1.89 -15.42
CA LEU A 295 5.58 1.85 -13.96
C LEU A 295 5.67 3.26 -13.32
N ALA A 296 6.00 4.28 -14.11
CA ALA A 296 6.07 5.67 -13.65
C ALA A 296 4.70 6.37 -13.58
N THR A 297 3.62 5.71 -13.98
CA THR A 297 2.27 6.27 -13.99
C THR A 297 1.58 6.17 -12.64
N CYS A 298 0.41 6.82 -12.49
CA CYS A 298 -0.47 6.68 -11.34
C CYS A 298 -0.85 5.23 -10.99
N GLN A 299 -0.56 4.28 -11.83
CA GLN A 299 -0.99 2.89 -11.70
C GLN A 299 0.03 1.99 -11.01
N ASN A 300 1.29 2.41 -10.98
CA ASN A 300 2.38 1.57 -10.50
C ASN A 300 3.30 2.36 -9.57
N GLY A 301 3.90 1.65 -8.67
CA GLY A 301 4.85 2.22 -7.72
C GLY A 301 4.17 2.92 -6.55
N GLY A 302 4.74 2.75 -5.44
CA GLY A 302 4.32 3.31 -4.16
C GLY A 302 5.17 2.69 -3.09
N ILE A 303 4.94 3.19 -1.91
CA ILE A 303 5.53 2.63 -0.70
C ILE A 303 4.46 1.79 -0.04
N GLU A 304 4.77 0.54 0.24
CA GLU A 304 3.94 -0.31 1.07
C GLU A 304 4.52 -0.38 2.49
N VAL A 305 3.65 -0.44 3.49
CA VAL A 305 4.06 -0.51 4.90
C VAL A 305 3.49 -1.73 5.59
N GLY A 306 4.34 -2.39 6.37
CA GLY A 306 4.01 -3.45 7.32
C GLY A 306 4.62 -3.16 8.68
N LEU A 307 4.26 -3.93 9.70
CA LEU A 307 4.76 -3.75 11.05
C LEU A 307 5.53 -4.97 11.51
N LEU A 308 6.66 -4.73 12.17
CA LEU A 308 7.52 -5.73 12.77
C LEU A 308 7.87 -5.29 14.19
N GLY A 309 7.09 -5.69 15.19
CA GLY A 309 7.21 -5.15 16.55
C GLY A 309 7.06 -3.62 16.53
N ASP A 310 8.06 -2.92 17.05
CA ASP A 310 8.10 -1.45 17.10
C ASP A 310 8.77 -0.84 15.85
N GLN A 311 8.83 -1.57 14.75
CA GLN A 311 9.40 -1.09 13.50
C GLN A 311 8.37 -1.13 12.36
N VAL A 312 8.52 -0.20 11.44
CA VAL A 312 7.81 -0.16 10.16
C VAL A 312 8.72 -0.72 9.08
N VAL A 313 8.27 -1.78 8.42
CA VAL A 313 8.88 -2.28 7.19
C VAL A 313 8.26 -1.51 6.03
N ALA A 314 9.08 -0.80 5.27
CA ALA A 314 8.65 -0.08 4.08
C ALA A 314 9.22 -0.75 2.83
N LEU A 315 8.37 -1.23 1.94
CA LEU A 315 8.74 -1.75 0.63
C LEU A 315 8.58 -0.63 -0.41
N ASP A 316 9.65 -0.32 -1.12
CA ASP A 316 9.58 0.55 -2.30
C ASP A 316 9.52 -0.34 -3.56
N HIS A 317 8.38 -0.33 -4.21
CA HIS A 317 8.13 -1.11 -5.41
C HIS A 317 8.96 -0.65 -6.61
N THR A 318 9.47 0.58 -6.61
CA THR A 318 10.25 1.11 -7.74
C THR A 318 11.67 0.56 -7.80
N ILE A 319 12.19 0.09 -6.67
CA ILE A 319 13.52 -0.48 -6.54
C ILE A 319 13.49 -1.94 -6.05
N ALA A 320 12.29 -2.51 -5.90
CA ALA A 320 12.05 -3.87 -5.39
C ALA A 320 12.85 -4.19 -4.11
N SER A 321 12.94 -3.21 -3.20
CA SER A 321 13.71 -3.30 -1.96
C SER A 321 12.91 -2.79 -0.79
N PHE A 322 13.20 -3.29 0.40
CA PHE A 322 12.56 -2.84 1.64
C PHE A 322 13.56 -2.27 2.63
N ARG A 323 13.07 -1.49 3.58
CA ARG A 323 13.86 -0.88 4.66
C ARG A 323 13.03 -0.83 5.94
N LEU A 324 13.72 -0.92 7.09
CA LEU A 324 13.10 -0.78 8.39
C LEU A 324 13.29 0.63 8.94
N PHE A 325 12.24 1.15 9.55
CA PHE A 325 12.23 2.41 10.27
C PHE A 325 11.68 2.17 11.67
N ASP A 326 12.18 2.90 12.68
CA ASP A 326 11.59 2.84 14.01
C ASP A 326 10.22 3.52 14.00
N LEU A 327 9.25 2.91 14.66
CA LEU A 327 7.97 3.54 14.96
C LEU A 327 8.25 4.57 16.06
N ALA A 328 8.08 5.87 15.75
CA ALA A 328 8.42 6.99 16.62
C ALA A 328 7.34 7.24 17.69
#